data_baf0cbecceff3ba2f768cb07ba1b82fa
#
_entry.id   baf0cbecceff3ba2f768cb07ba1b82fa
#
_cell.length_a   1.000
_cell.length_b   1.000
_cell.length_c   1.000
_cell.angle_alpha   90.00
_cell.angle_beta   90.00
_cell.angle_gamma   90.00
#
_symmetry.space_group_name_H-M   'P 1'
#
loop_
_entity.id
_entity.type
_entity.pdbx_description
1 polymer ?
#
loop_
_entity_poly.entity_id
_entity_poly.type
_entity_poly.pdbx_seq_one_letter_code
_entity_poly.pdbx_strand_id
1 'polypeptide(L)'
;LYVSNGNFFTQCEAEGFRKITFFPDRPDVMAKYRVMLRADKQHYPVLLSNGNLIEQGDLGDGRHYALWEDPFKKPSYLFALVAGKLVCEEQSIRLKSGREVLLQVWVEEGNLDKTAHAMASLIKSIRWDEERFGLELDLDRFMIVAVSDFNMGAMENKGLNIFNTKYVLANSRIATDADYAGIESVVAHEYFHNWTGNRVTCRDWFQLSLKEGLTVFRDQEFSADMMGSASGRAVKRIEDVRVLRAAQFPEDGGPMAHPVRPDSYVEINNFYTLTIYEKGAEVVRMYQTLLGRDAFRKGMDLYFARHDGQAVTCDDFRAAMADAAGRDLAQFERWYSQAGTPRVKATAEFDQASRTYTLELAQTCPATPGQAHKLPMHIPVAVGLVDAQGNDLPLRLKQPATPDELPIKSLPTTLVLELTEPVQTFHFE
;
A
#
# COMPACT_ATOMS: atom_id res chain seq x y z
N LEU A 1 24.49 -6.06 0.11
CA LEU A 1 24.96 -6.97 1.15
C LEU A 1 25.37 -6.16 2.37
N TYR A 2 24.80 -6.48 3.52
CA TYR A 2 24.97 -5.73 4.76
C TYR A 2 25.37 -6.66 5.91
N VAL A 3 26.06 -6.10 6.89
CA VAL A 3 26.38 -6.79 8.14
C VAL A 3 25.97 -5.88 9.30
N SER A 4 25.13 -6.39 10.19
CA SER A 4 24.69 -5.70 11.41
C SER A 4 24.90 -6.63 12.60
N ASN A 5 25.71 -6.22 13.58
CA ASN A 5 26.04 -7.00 14.78
C ASN A 5 26.48 -8.46 14.49
N GLY A 6 27.25 -8.66 13.40
CA GLY A 6 27.69 -9.97 12.93
C GLY A 6 26.65 -10.78 12.16
N ASN A 7 25.41 -10.28 12.00
CA ASN A 7 24.40 -10.88 11.15
C ASN A 7 24.53 -10.34 9.74
N PHE A 8 24.45 -11.25 8.75
CA PHE A 8 24.54 -10.93 7.33
C PHE A 8 23.14 -10.91 6.72
N PHE A 9 22.84 -9.89 5.91
CA PHE A 9 21.56 -9.80 5.21
C PHE A 9 21.68 -9.05 3.88
N THR A 10 20.66 -9.18 3.03
CA THR A 10 20.59 -8.54 1.71
C THR A 10 19.49 -7.50 1.66
N GLN A 11 19.69 -6.45 0.84
CA GLN A 11 18.68 -5.51 0.37
C GLN A 11 18.84 -5.39 -1.15
N CYS A 12 17.87 -5.88 -1.91
CA CYS A 12 17.94 -5.93 -3.37
C CYS A 12 17.09 -4.88 -4.08
N GLU A 13 16.06 -4.34 -3.45
CA GLU A 13 15.28 -3.26 -4.05
C GLU A 13 16.09 -1.94 -4.06
N ALA A 14 16.10 -1.19 -5.17
CA ALA A 14 15.45 -1.51 -6.44
C ALA A 14 16.35 -2.35 -7.36
N GLU A 15 17.67 -2.10 -7.40
CA GLU A 15 18.63 -2.65 -8.37
C GLU A 15 19.87 -3.24 -7.70
N GLY A 16 19.69 -3.86 -6.53
CA GLY A 16 20.77 -4.43 -5.74
C GLY A 16 21.19 -5.86 -6.12
N PHE A 17 20.27 -6.64 -6.69
CA PHE A 17 20.54 -8.04 -6.98
C PHE A 17 21.70 -8.23 -7.99
N ARG A 18 21.83 -7.32 -8.97
CA ARG A 18 22.95 -7.28 -9.94
C ARG A 18 24.32 -7.13 -9.29
N LYS A 19 24.39 -6.64 -8.04
CA LYS A 19 25.62 -6.52 -7.26
C LYS A 19 26.00 -7.83 -6.57
N ILE A 20 25.09 -8.81 -6.53
CA ILE A 20 25.32 -10.15 -5.96
C ILE A 20 25.78 -11.10 -7.06
N THR A 21 25.08 -11.11 -8.20
CA THR A 21 25.37 -12.02 -9.31
C THR A 21 24.96 -11.41 -10.64
N PHE A 22 25.48 -11.97 -11.73
CA PHE A 22 25.12 -11.56 -13.09
C PHE A 22 23.72 -12.11 -13.44
N PHE A 23 22.75 -11.21 -13.48
CA PHE A 23 21.34 -11.54 -13.67
C PHE A 23 20.62 -10.38 -14.38
N PRO A 24 19.59 -10.63 -15.21
CA PRO A 24 18.75 -9.58 -15.77
C PRO A 24 17.84 -8.99 -14.67
N ASP A 25 18.42 -8.06 -13.90
CA ASP A 25 17.85 -7.45 -12.70
C ASP A 25 16.85 -6.37 -13.05
N ARG A 26 15.67 -6.81 -13.50
CA ARG A 26 14.52 -5.99 -13.87
C ARG A 26 13.26 -6.56 -13.23
N PRO A 27 12.29 -5.73 -12.79
CA PRO A 27 11.11 -6.25 -12.08
C PRO A 27 10.15 -7.07 -12.96
N ASP A 28 10.21 -6.96 -14.30
CA ASP A 28 9.43 -7.79 -15.23
C ASP A 28 10.08 -9.16 -15.55
N VAL A 29 11.33 -9.38 -15.14
CA VAL A 29 12.00 -10.67 -15.26
C VAL A 29 11.75 -11.48 -14.01
N MET A 30 10.82 -12.42 -14.10
CA MET A 30 10.33 -13.22 -12.98
C MET A 30 10.80 -14.67 -13.10
N ALA A 31 11.31 -15.23 -11.99
CA ALA A 31 11.77 -16.61 -11.92
C ALA A 31 11.36 -17.27 -10.59
N LYS A 32 11.32 -18.60 -10.57
CA LYS A 32 11.32 -19.38 -9.34
C LYS A 32 12.75 -19.47 -8.79
N TYR A 33 12.88 -19.40 -7.46
CA TYR A 33 14.16 -19.42 -6.81
C TYR A 33 14.30 -20.66 -5.93
N ARG A 34 15.42 -21.34 -6.09
CA ARG A 34 15.86 -22.39 -5.19
C ARG A 34 17.26 -22.01 -4.69
N VAL A 35 17.40 -21.85 -3.39
CA VAL A 35 18.57 -21.22 -2.78
C VAL A 35 19.17 -22.16 -1.75
N MET A 36 20.42 -22.58 -1.95
CA MET A 36 21.19 -23.32 -0.96
C MET A 36 22.20 -22.38 -0.29
N LEU A 37 22.02 -22.17 0.99
CA LEU A 37 22.96 -21.43 1.83
C LEU A 37 23.90 -22.41 2.53
N ARG A 38 25.19 -22.08 2.57
CA ARG A 38 26.22 -22.87 3.28
C ARG A 38 27.08 -21.90 4.07
N ALA A 39 27.25 -22.15 5.35
CA ALA A 39 28.03 -21.27 6.21
C ALA A 39 28.65 -22.02 7.38
N ASP A 40 29.58 -21.35 8.07
CA ASP A 40 30.12 -21.79 9.35
C ASP A 40 28.96 -21.79 10.38
N LYS A 41 28.78 -22.95 11.04
CA LYS A 41 27.66 -23.18 11.96
C LYS A 41 27.79 -22.38 13.26
N GLN A 42 28.99 -22.09 13.70
CA GLN A 42 29.25 -21.35 14.93
C GLN A 42 28.98 -19.85 14.74
N HIS A 43 29.37 -19.30 13.57
CA HIS A 43 29.21 -17.89 13.25
C HIS A 43 27.78 -17.56 12.73
N TYR A 44 27.19 -18.48 11.96
CA TYR A 44 25.91 -18.31 11.28
C TYR A 44 24.98 -19.52 11.54
N PRO A 45 24.53 -19.74 12.79
CA PRO A 45 23.68 -20.89 13.12
C PRO A 45 22.29 -20.84 12.46
N VAL A 46 21.83 -19.66 12.04
CA VAL A 46 20.54 -19.45 11.33
C VAL A 46 20.83 -19.06 9.89
N LEU A 47 20.20 -19.77 8.94
CA LEU A 47 20.29 -19.54 7.49
C LEU A 47 18.89 -19.44 6.91
N LEU A 48 18.44 -18.22 6.49
CA LEU A 48 17.11 -17.97 5.98
C LEU A 48 17.15 -17.46 4.54
N SER A 49 16.17 -17.86 3.74
CA SER A 49 15.90 -17.29 2.42
C SER A 49 14.39 -17.30 2.12
N ASN A 50 14.00 -16.86 0.92
CA ASN A 50 12.61 -16.79 0.49
C ASN A 50 11.94 -18.17 0.39
N GLY A 51 10.65 -18.22 0.69
CA GLY A 51 9.80 -19.38 0.46
C GLY A 51 9.80 -20.38 1.60
N ASN A 52 9.83 -21.67 1.26
CA ASN A 52 9.73 -22.77 2.21
C ASN A 52 11.09 -23.45 2.40
N LEU A 53 11.39 -23.84 3.65
CA LEU A 53 12.57 -24.64 3.95
C LEU A 53 12.34 -26.08 3.46
N ILE A 54 13.15 -26.53 2.52
CA ILE A 54 13.05 -27.87 1.92
C ILE A 54 13.93 -28.87 2.67
N GLU A 55 15.16 -28.46 3.00
CA GLU A 55 16.13 -29.33 3.62
C GLU A 55 17.17 -28.52 4.40
N GLN A 56 17.70 -29.06 5.45
CA GLN A 56 18.86 -28.53 6.18
C GLN A 56 19.67 -29.63 6.81
N GLY A 57 20.97 -29.41 7.02
CA GLY A 57 21.85 -30.42 7.62
C GLY A 57 23.27 -29.96 7.83
N ASP A 58 24.04 -30.81 8.50
CA ASP A 58 25.47 -30.62 8.74
C ASP A 58 26.32 -31.10 7.54
N LEU A 59 27.42 -30.39 7.26
CA LEU A 59 28.40 -30.75 6.22
C LEU A 59 29.62 -31.48 6.76
N GLY A 60 29.73 -31.69 8.08
CA GLY A 60 30.81 -32.48 8.73
C GLY A 60 32.14 -31.77 8.93
N ASP A 61 32.28 -30.51 8.49
CA ASP A 61 33.51 -29.73 8.56
C ASP A 61 33.35 -28.42 9.37
N GLY A 62 32.39 -28.40 10.31
CA GLY A 62 32.00 -27.19 11.06
C GLY A 62 31.04 -26.29 10.31
N ARG A 63 30.69 -26.64 9.07
CA ARG A 63 29.70 -25.96 8.25
C ARG A 63 28.38 -26.70 8.24
N HIS A 64 27.31 -25.97 7.92
CA HIS A 64 25.98 -26.51 7.70
C HIS A 64 25.32 -25.84 6.49
N TYR A 65 24.15 -26.34 6.11
CA TYR A 65 23.39 -25.80 5.00
C TYR A 65 21.89 -25.72 5.28
N ALA A 66 21.22 -24.85 4.54
CA ALA A 66 19.78 -24.78 4.43
C ALA A 66 19.39 -24.60 2.95
N LEU A 67 18.47 -25.41 2.47
CA LEU A 67 17.90 -25.35 1.11
C LEU A 67 16.50 -24.78 1.19
N TRP A 68 16.28 -23.66 0.52
CA TRP A 68 15.02 -22.95 0.43
C TRP A 68 14.47 -22.98 -0.99
N GLU A 69 13.15 -23.00 -1.13
CA GLU A 69 12.47 -22.92 -2.42
C GLU A 69 11.28 -21.98 -2.33
N ASP A 70 11.25 -20.97 -3.20
CA ASP A 70 10.08 -20.15 -3.41
C ASP A 70 9.31 -20.70 -4.63
N PRO A 71 8.12 -21.27 -4.43
CA PRO A 71 7.35 -21.89 -5.51
C PRO A 71 6.74 -20.86 -6.47
N PHE A 72 6.67 -19.59 -6.07
CA PHE A 72 6.12 -18.51 -6.89
C PHE A 72 7.23 -17.83 -7.69
N LYS A 73 6.89 -17.43 -8.92
CA LYS A 73 7.78 -16.57 -9.69
C LYS A 73 7.82 -15.20 -9.04
N LYS A 74 9.01 -14.65 -8.87
CA LYS A 74 9.23 -13.30 -8.38
C LYS A 74 10.36 -12.60 -9.12
N PRO A 75 10.35 -11.26 -9.19
CA PRO A 75 11.50 -10.48 -9.65
C PRO A 75 12.66 -10.57 -8.66
N SER A 76 13.84 -10.27 -9.13
CA SER A 76 15.10 -10.34 -8.36
C SER A 76 15.15 -9.38 -7.17
N TYR A 77 14.42 -8.25 -7.22
CA TYR A 77 14.43 -7.30 -6.12
C TYR A 77 13.81 -7.85 -4.83
N LEU A 78 12.96 -8.88 -4.93
CA LEU A 78 12.34 -9.57 -3.78
C LEU A 78 13.19 -10.71 -3.19
N PHE A 79 14.36 -10.98 -3.78
CA PHE A 79 15.28 -11.94 -3.23
C PHE A 79 15.86 -11.45 -1.91
N ALA A 80 15.90 -12.34 -0.92
CA ALA A 80 16.60 -12.11 0.33
C ALA A 80 17.28 -13.36 0.86
N LEU A 81 18.37 -13.13 1.58
CA LEU A 81 18.96 -14.10 2.49
C LEU A 81 19.40 -13.43 3.79
N VAL A 82 19.32 -14.18 4.87
CA VAL A 82 19.82 -13.79 6.19
C VAL A 82 20.63 -14.91 6.76
N ALA A 83 21.80 -14.60 7.32
CA ALA A 83 22.63 -15.53 8.05
C ALA A 83 23.14 -14.88 9.34
N GLY A 84 22.92 -15.51 10.48
CA GLY A 84 23.32 -14.88 11.75
C GLY A 84 23.03 -15.68 13.01
N LYS A 85 23.28 -15.01 14.14
CA LYS A 85 22.93 -15.50 15.49
C LYS A 85 21.62 -14.86 15.90
N LEU A 86 20.52 -15.49 15.56
CA LEU A 86 19.16 -14.98 15.80
C LEU A 86 18.39 -15.97 16.65
N VAL A 87 17.44 -15.45 17.42
CA VAL A 87 16.42 -16.20 18.16
C VAL A 87 15.06 -15.93 17.58
N CYS A 88 14.12 -16.86 17.70
CA CYS A 88 12.83 -16.80 17.02
C CYS A 88 11.67 -16.92 18.00
N GLU A 89 10.70 -16.01 17.89
CA GLU A 89 9.32 -16.25 18.32
C GLU A 89 8.56 -16.86 17.15
N GLU A 90 7.84 -17.97 17.39
CA GLU A 90 7.08 -18.63 16.34
C GLU A 90 5.67 -19.02 16.82
N GLN A 91 4.71 -18.93 15.91
CA GLN A 91 3.34 -19.34 16.13
C GLN A 91 2.77 -19.97 14.87
N SER A 92 2.03 -21.08 15.05
CA SER A 92 1.22 -21.64 13.96
C SER A 92 -0.19 -21.08 14.03
N ILE A 93 -0.73 -20.71 12.87
CA ILE A 93 -2.13 -20.29 12.73
C ILE A 93 -2.81 -21.07 11.62
N ARG A 94 -4.14 -21.19 11.73
CA ARG A 94 -4.95 -21.81 10.68
C ARG A 94 -5.61 -20.71 9.84
N LEU A 95 -5.38 -20.70 8.54
CA LEU A 95 -6.01 -19.78 7.59
C LEU A 95 -7.49 -20.13 7.38
N LYS A 96 -8.22 -19.23 6.71
CA LYS A 96 -9.66 -19.42 6.42
C LYS A 96 -9.95 -20.67 5.58
N SER A 97 -9.05 -21.04 4.67
CA SER A 97 -9.10 -22.30 3.90
C SER A 97 -8.90 -23.55 4.75
N GLY A 98 -8.48 -23.42 6.02
CA GLY A 98 -8.12 -24.52 6.91
C GLY A 98 -6.64 -24.92 6.84
N ARG A 99 -5.84 -24.33 5.94
CA ARG A 99 -4.39 -24.56 5.84
C ARG A 99 -3.69 -23.99 7.08
N GLU A 100 -2.76 -24.74 7.63
CA GLU A 100 -1.91 -24.32 8.75
C GLU A 100 -0.63 -23.68 8.21
N VAL A 101 -0.23 -22.54 8.77
CA VAL A 101 0.97 -21.79 8.38
C VAL A 101 1.78 -21.40 9.61
N LEU A 102 3.08 -21.38 9.46
CA LEU A 102 4.04 -21.00 10.50
C LEU A 102 4.46 -19.53 10.34
N LEU A 103 4.28 -18.75 11.39
CA LEU A 103 4.71 -17.35 11.48
C LEU A 103 5.94 -17.27 12.37
N GLN A 104 6.97 -16.53 11.94
CA GLN A 104 8.23 -16.43 12.66
C GLN A 104 8.71 -14.98 12.71
N VAL A 105 9.11 -14.52 13.90
CA VAL A 105 9.77 -13.23 14.12
C VAL A 105 11.16 -13.50 14.67
N TRP A 106 12.16 -13.23 13.86
CA TRP A 106 13.58 -13.45 14.15
C TRP A 106 14.23 -12.15 14.63
N VAL A 107 14.91 -12.21 15.76
CA VAL A 107 15.55 -11.05 16.39
C VAL A 107 16.92 -11.44 16.94
N GLU A 108 17.77 -10.46 17.23
CA GLU A 108 19.01 -10.67 17.97
C GLU A 108 18.72 -11.14 19.40
N GLU A 109 19.63 -11.91 19.96
CA GLU A 109 19.55 -12.40 21.35
C GLU A 109 19.32 -11.25 22.34
N GLY A 110 18.46 -11.47 23.33
CA GLY A 110 18.04 -10.45 24.31
C GLY A 110 16.89 -9.55 23.88
N ASN A 111 16.25 -9.81 22.72
CA ASN A 111 15.11 -9.06 22.22
C ASN A 111 13.81 -9.87 22.08
N LEU A 112 13.84 -11.16 22.42
CA LEU A 112 12.69 -12.04 22.25
C LEU A 112 11.45 -11.61 23.04
N ASP A 113 11.64 -10.97 24.20
CA ASP A 113 10.58 -10.44 25.05
C ASP A 113 9.88 -9.19 24.49
N LYS A 114 10.31 -8.67 23.32
CA LYS A 114 9.82 -7.44 22.68
C LYS A 114 9.10 -7.69 21.35
N THR A 115 8.88 -8.94 20.95
CA THR A 115 8.36 -9.34 19.64
C THR A 115 6.85 -9.55 19.62
N ALA A 116 6.23 -9.74 20.78
CA ALA A 116 4.82 -10.14 20.88
C ALA A 116 3.84 -9.22 20.15
N HIS A 117 4.09 -7.89 20.12
CA HIS A 117 3.22 -6.95 19.42
C HIS A 117 3.36 -7.10 17.89
N ALA A 118 4.58 -7.29 17.38
CA ALA A 118 4.79 -7.53 15.95
C ALA A 118 4.14 -8.84 15.49
N MET A 119 4.24 -9.93 16.27
CA MET A 119 3.56 -11.19 15.98
C MET A 119 2.03 -11.02 15.98
N ALA A 120 1.48 -10.34 16.98
CA ALA A 120 0.05 -10.06 17.05
C ALA A 120 -0.42 -9.20 15.87
N SER A 121 0.38 -8.21 15.46
CA SER A 121 0.11 -7.34 14.31
C SER A 121 0.11 -8.14 13.00
N LEU A 122 1.05 -9.05 12.82
CA LEU A 122 1.09 -9.95 11.66
C LEU A 122 -0.17 -10.82 11.57
N ILE A 123 -0.59 -11.42 12.69
CA ILE A 123 -1.81 -12.23 12.74
C ILE A 123 -3.05 -11.40 12.38
N LYS A 124 -3.17 -10.18 12.93
CA LYS A 124 -4.26 -9.25 12.59
C LYS A 124 -4.27 -8.90 11.10
N SER A 125 -3.09 -8.63 10.52
CA SER A 125 -2.95 -8.30 9.10
C SER A 125 -3.41 -9.44 8.21
N ILE A 126 -3.02 -10.68 8.52
CA ILE A 126 -3.46 -11.89 7.82
C ILE A 126 -4.99 -12.01 7.87
N ARG A 127 -5.59 -11.87 9.07
CA ARG A 127 -7.05 -12.00 9.24
C ARG A 127 -7.81 -10.92 8.50
N TRP A 128 -7.34 -9.69 8.58
CA TRP A 128 -7.97 -8.57 7.87
C TRP A 128 -7.93 -8.75 6.35
N ASP A 129 -6.81 -9.23 5.80
CA ASP A 129 -6.69 -9.47 4.36
C ASP A 129 -7.60 -10.60 3.88
N GLU A 130 -7.69 -11.69 4.67
CA GLU A 130 -8.66 -12.77 4.44
C GLU A 130 -10.12 -12.28 4.45
N GLU A 131 -10.46 -11.37 5.35
CA GLU A 131 -11.83 -10.85 5.50
C GLU A 131 -12.15 -9.76 4.49
N ARG A 132 -11.25 -8.80 4.34
CA ARG A 132 -11.47 -7.59 3.56
C ARG A 132 -11.33 -7.83 2.06
N PHE A 133 -10.35 -8.64 1.63
CA PHE A 133 -10.01 -8.86 0.23
C PHE A 133 -10.08 -10.34 -0.20
N GLY A 134 -10.28 -11.27 0.72
CA GLY A 134 -10.28 -12.70 0.43
C GLY A 134 -8.90 -13.24 0.05
N LEU A 135 -7.84 -12.56 0.47
CA LEU A 135 -6.47 -12.90 0.15
C LEU A 135 -5.82 -13.66 1.30
N GLU A 136 -5.37 -14.88 1.03
CA GLU A 136 -4.68 -15.71 2.02
C GLU A 136 -3.15 -15.65 1.81
N LEU A 137 -2.41 -15.90 2.89
CA LEU A 137 -0.97 -16.18 2.79
C LEU A 137 -0.77 -17.41 1.89
N ASP A 138 0.07 -17.27 0.88
CA ASP A 138 0.28 -18.27 -0.18
C ASP A 138 1.46 -19.22 0.10
N LEU A 139 2.26 -18.96 1.16
CA LEU A 139 3.37 -19.79 1.62
C LEU A 139 2.97 -20.58 2.88
N ASP A 140 3.72 -21.66 3.18
CA ASP A 140 3.53 -22.43 4.42
C ASP A 140 4.18 -21.74 5.62
N ARG A 141 4.97 -20.70 5.36
CA ARG A 141 5.73 -19.94 6.33
C ARG A 141 5.80 -18.46 5.96
N PHE A 142 5.76 -17.61 6.97
CA PHE A 142 6.05 -16.18 6.82
C PHE A 142 7.03 -15.72 7.90
N MET A 143 8.10 -15.07 7.49
CA MET A 143 9.21 -14.67 8.35
C MET A 143 9.38 -13.15 8.35
N ILE A 144 9.57 -12.59 9.54
CA ILE A 144 10.04 -11.24 9.80
C ILE A 144 11.42 -11.35 10.45
N VAL A 145 12.41 -10.62 9.95
CA VAL A 145 13.74 -10.50 10.57
C VAL A 145 13.99 -9.05 10.92
N ALA A 146 14.23 -8.75 12.20
CA ALA A 146 14.58 -7.43 12.67
C ALA A 146 16.09 -7.25 12.73
N VAL A 147 16.59 -6.18 12.10
CA VAL A 147 18.01 -5.81 12.08
C VAL A 147 18.20 -4.38 12.57
N SER A 148 19.30 -4.13 13.30
CA SER A 148 19.53 -2.82 13.93
C SER A 148 20.00 -1.76 12.94
N ASP A 149 20.82 -2.16 11.95
CA ASP A 149 21.41 -1.25 10.95
C ASP A 149 20.68 -1.39 9.62
N PHE A 150 19.45 -0.89 9.55
CA PHE A 150 18.63 -0.89 8.34
C PHE A 150 18.26 0.55 7.97
N ASN A 151 18.50 0.94 6.72
CA ASN A 151 18.31 2.32 6.26
C ASN A 151 16.85 2.69 5.96
N MET A 152 15.97 1.70 5.90
CA MET A 152 14.55 1.85 5.61
C MET A 152 13.71 1.42 6.82
N GLY A 153 12.38 1.56 6.74
CA GLY A 153 11.47 1.04 7.76
C GLY A 153 11.43 -0.48 7.73
N ALA A 154 11.13 -1.03 6.56
CA ALA A 154 11.13 -2.46 6.30
C ALA A 154 11.23 -2.74 4.79
N MET A 155 11.20 -4.03 4.41
CA MET A 155 11.25 -4.51 3.04
C MET A 155 10.46 -5.81 2.89
N GLU A 156 9.58 -5.85 1.91
CA GLU A 156 8.63 -6.91 1.63
C GLU A 156 9.20 -8.16 0.94
N ASN A 157 10.47 -8.48 1.05
CA ASN A 157 11.05 -9.67 0.42
C ASN A 157 10.14 -10.89 0.62
N LYS A 158 9.79 -11.58 -0.47
CA LYS A 158 8.77 -12.64 -0.47
C LYS A 158 9.00 -13.67 0.63
N GLY A 159 8.09 -13.73 1.61
CA GLY A 159 8.13 -14.67 2.72
C GLY A 159 9.25 -14.45 3.75
N LEU A 160 10.12 -13.47 3.54
CA LEU A 160 11.25 -13.11 4.42
C LEU A 160 11.39 -11.59 4.48
N ASN A 161 10.47 -10.93 5.18
CA ASN A 161 10.52 -9.49 5.35
C ASN A 161 11.65 -9.07 6.28
N ILE A 162 12.40 -8.04 5.89
CA ILE A 162 13.51 -7.51 6.71
C ILE A 162 13.09 -6.13 7.24
N PHE A 163 13.19 -5.95 8.54
CA PHE A 163 12.69 -4.79 9.27
C PHE A 163 13.81 -4.07 10.02
N ASN A 164 13.74 -2.76 10.09
CA ASN A 164 14.39 -2.02 11.13
C ASN A 164 13.79 -2.42 12.49
N THR A 165 14.63 -2.66 13.50
CA THR A 165 14.19 -3.03 14.86
C THR A 165 13.16 -2.09 15.45
N LYS A 166 13.16 -0.81 15.04
CA LYS A 166 12.16 0.21 15.44
C LYS A 166 10.72 -0.22 15.16
N TYR A 167 10.49 -1.01 14.10
CA TYR A 167 9.15 -1.45 13.66
C TYR A 167 8.84 -2.91 14.01
N VAL A 168 9.62 -3.50 14.92
CA VAL A 168 9.37 -4.85 15.46
C VAL A 168 9.40 -4.86 16.99
N LEU A 169 10.39 -4.19 17.59
CA LEU A 169 10.67 -4.31 19.03
C LEU A 169 9.87 -3.29 19.83
N ALA A 170 8.94 -3.78 20.66
CA ALA A 170 8.18 -2.96 21.59
C ALA A 170 8.55 -3.31 23.04
N ASN A 171 9.25 -2.40 23.72
CA ASN A 171 9.48 -2.51 25.15
C ASN A 171 8.39 -1.75 25.90
N SER A 172 7.52 -2.46 26.63
CA SER A 172 6.36 -1.90 27.33
C SER A 172 6.70 -0.83 28.39
N ARG A 173 7.96 -0.69 28.80
CA ARG A 173 8.40 0.32 29.76
C ARG A 173 8.72 1.66 29.13
N ILE A 174 9.00 1.69 27.81
CA ILE A 174 9.48 2.89 27.11
C ILE A 174 8.75 3.16 25.78
N ALA A 175 8.10 2.17 25.19
CA ALA A 175 7.37 2.33 23.92
C ALA A 175 6.11 3.18 24.16
N THR A 176 5.89 4.14 23.25
CA THR A 176 4.69 4.98 23.23
C THR A 176 3.58 4.34 22.42
N ASP A 177 2.35 4.88 22.52
CA ASP A 177 1.23 4.45 21.64
C ASP A 177 1.57 4.63 20.17
N ALA A 178 2.34 5.67 19.82
CA ALA A 178 2.81 5.89 18.45
C ALA A 178 3.80 4.82 17.98
N ASP A 179 4.66 4.30 18.88
CA ASP A 179 5.55 3.18 18.53
C ASP A 179 4.75 1.90 18.27
N TYR A 180 3.75 1.59 19.11
CA TYR A 180 2.87 0.44 18.92
C TYR A 180 2.07 0.56 17.60
N ALA A 181 1.48 1.73 17.33
CA ALA A 181 0.76 1.98 16.08
C ALA A 181 1.68 1.89 14.85
N GLY A 182 2.91 2.40 14.95
CA GLY A 182 3.91 2.31 13.90
C GLY A 182 4.32 0.86 13.59
N ILE A 183 4.52 0.01 14.60
CA ILE A 183 4.80 -1.42 14.43
C ILE A 183 3.61 -2.09 13.72
N GLU A 184 2.38 -1.87 14.20
CA GLU A 184 1.18 -2.47 13.61
C GLU A 184 1.00 -2.06 12.14
N SER A 185 1.19 -0.78 11.80
CA SER A 185 1.06 -0.26 10.45
C SER A 185 2.14 -0.81 9.50
N VAL A 186 3.41 -0.79 9.90
CA VAL A 186 4.51 -1.25 9.03
C VAL A 186 4.49 -2.78 8.84
N VAL A 187 4.17 -3.55 9.89
CA VAL A 187 3.97 -5.01 9.76
C VAL A 187 2.84 -5.32 8.78
N ALA A 188 1.74 -4.57 8.85
CA ALA A 188 0.62 -4.72 7.90
C ALA A 188 1.03 -4.33 6.47
N HIS A 189 1.73 -3.22 6.29
CA HIS A 189 2.23 -2.75 5.00
C HIS A 189 3.05 -3.84 4.31
N GLU A 190 4.08 -4.37 4.98
CA GLU A 190 4.95 -5.40 4.41
C GLU A 190 4.21 -6.72 4.15
N TYR A 191 3.29 -7.11 5.02
CA TYR A 191 2.45 -8.28 4.78
C TYR A 191 1.55 -8.09 3.55
N PHE A 192 0.92 -6.93 3.40
CA PHE A 192 0.01 -6.66 2.27
C PHE A 192 0.73 -6.64 0.93
N HIS A 193 1.99 -6.30 0.89
CA HIS A 193 2.82 -6.44 -0.29
C HIS A 193 2.89 -7.88 -0.81
N ASN A 194 2.59 -8.90 0.00
CA ASN A 194 2.60 -10.28 -0.46
C ASN A 194 1.72 -10.48 -1.71
N TRP A 195 0.61 -9.75 -1.81
CA TRP A 195 -0.27 -9.70 -2.98
C TRP A 195 -0.04 -8.44 -3.82
N THR A 196 -0.01 -7.25 -3.21
CA THR A 196 0.17 -5.98 -3.91
C THR A 196 1.64 -5.58 -3.99
N GLY A 197 2.35 -6.18 -4.91
CA GLY A 197 3.79 -6.01 -5.16
C GLY A 197 4.51 -7.33 -5.44
N ASN A 198 4.18 -8.42 -4.73
CA ASN A 198 4.86 -9.70 -4.88
C ASN A 198 4.14 -10.65 -5.84
N ARG A 199 2.86 -10.99 -5.58
CA ARG A 199 2.07 -11.83 -6.50
C ARG A 199 1.73 -11.09 -7.78
N VAL A 200 1.32 -9.84 -7.68
CA VAL A 200 1.22 -8.93 -8.81
C VAL A 200 2.27 -7.85 -8.61
N THR A 201 3.23 -7.75 -9.52
CA THR A 201 4.39 -6.87 -9.39
C THR A 201 4.44 -5.79 -10.47
N CYS A 202 5.40 -4.88 -10.39
CA CYS A 202 5.58 -3.78 -11.32
C CYS A 202 6.31 -4.22 -12.59
N ARG A 203 5.83 -3.82 -13.78
CA ARG A 203 6.51 -4.05 -15.05
C ARG A 203 7.88 -3.36 -15.09
N ASP A 204 7.95 -2.15 -14.56
CA ASP A 204 9.15 -1.30 -14.49
C ASP A 204 9.05 -0.37 -13.28
N TRP A 205 10.12 0.33 -12.96
CA TRP A 205 10.17 1.19 -11.77
C TRP A 205 9.36 2.49 -11.89
N PHE A 206 8.89 2.87 -13.07
CA PHE A 206 7.92 3.95 -13.21
C PHE A 206 6.57 3.60 -12.58
N GLN A 207 6.26 2.31 -12.49
CA GLN A 207 5.04 1.78 -11.87
C GLN A 207 5.14 1.65 -10.33
N LEU A 208 6.16 2.18 -9.69
CA LEU A 208 6.44 1.97 -8.25
C LEU A 208 5.21 2.22 -7.36
N SER A 209 4.42 3.26 -7.64
CA SER A 209 3.19 3.57 -6.89
C SER A 209 2.10 2.50 -7.05
N LEU A 210 2.17 1.66 -8.08
CA LEU A 210 1.25 0.52 -8.23
C LEU A 210 1.34 -0.45 -7.04
N LYS A 211 2.54 -0.65 -6.49
CA LYS A 211 2.70 -1.43 -5.27
C LYS A 211 2.66 -0.55 -4.02
N GLU A 212 3.39 0.55 -3.97
CA GLU A 212 3.49 1.38 -2.77
C GLU A 212 2.21 2.15 -2.45
N GLY A 213 1.67 2.87 -3.41
CA GLY A 213 0.43 3.62 -3.20
C GLY A 213 -0.76 2.72 -2.87
N LEU A 214 -0.87 1.58 -3.54
CA LEU A 214 -1.93 0.60 -3.25
C LEU A 214 -1.74 -0.03 -1.87
N THR A 215 -0.52 -0.34 -1.47
CA THR A 215 -0.24 -0.95 -0.17
C THR A 215 -0.37 0.04 0.98
N VAL A 216 0.06 1.31 0.82
CA VAL A 216 -0.21 2.37 1.80
C VAL A 216 -1.72 2.60 1.98
N PHE A 217 -2.51 2.61 0.90
CA PHE A 217 -3.96 2.67 1.03
C PHE A 217 -4.51 1.50 1.86
N ARG A 218 -4.00 0.29 1.65
CA ARG A 218 -4.44 -0.90 2.38
C ARG A 218 -4.04 -0.85 3.85
N ASP A 219 -2.82 -0.43 4.18
CA ASP A 219 -2.37 -0.30 5.57
C ASP A 219 -3.11 0.82 6.33
N GLN A 220 -3.44 1.93 5.66
CA GLN A 220 -4.27 3.00 6.21
C GLN A 220 -5.70 2.51 6.52
N GLU A 221 -6.33 1.74 5.61
CA GLU A 221 -7.65 1.15 5.82
C GLU A 221 -7.61 0.10 6.96
N PHE A 222 -6.57 -0.73 7.01
CA PHE A 222 -6.33 -1.67 8.10
C PHE A 222 -6.20 -0.96 9.45
N SER A 223 -5.31 0.02 9.54
CA SER A 223 -5.08 0.77 10.78
C SER A 223 -6.37 1.48 11.24
N ALA A 224 -7.14 2.03 10.30
CA ALA A 224 -8.44 2.64 10.60
C ALA A 224 -9.47 1.64 11.13
N ASP A 225 -9.53 0.42 10.57
CA ASP A 225 -10.40 -0.66 11.05
C ASP A 225 -9.96 -1.17 12.44
N MET A 226 -8.65 -1.24 12.71
CA MET A 226 -8.11 -1.64 14.02
C MET A 226 -8.44 -0.63 15.14
N MET A 227 -8.77 0.62 14.82
CA MET A 227 -9.26 1.60 15.80
C MET A 227 -10.66 1.25 16.37
N GLY A 228 -11.37 0.32 15.75
CA GLY A 228 -12.59 -0.31 16.29
C GLY A 228 -13.82 0.60 16.43
N SER A 229 -13.77 1.85 15.95
CA SER A 229 -14.90 2.80 16.03
C SER A 229 -14.88 3.82 14.90
N ALA A 230 -16.05 4.43 14.61
CA ALA A 230 -16.15 5.49 13.61
C ALA A 230 -15.29 6.71 13.96
N SER A 231 -15.24 7.11 15.22
CA SER A 231 -14.37 8.20 15.69
C SER A 231 -12.89 7.84 15.58
N GLY A 232 -12.50 6.60 15.89
CA GLY A 232 -11.14 6.11 15.70
C GLY A 232 -10.71 6.15 14.23
N ARG A 233 -11.57 5.70 13.30
CA ARG A 233 -11.31 5.84 11.86
C ARG A 233 -11.12 7.29 11.45
N ALA A 234 -11.91 8.21 11.99
CA ALA A 234 -11.78 9.64 11.70
C ALA A 234 -10.43 10.20 12.23
N VAL A 235 -9.99 9.79 13.41
CA VAL A 235 -8.68 10.18 13.97
C VAL A 235 -7.55 9.68 13.07
N LYS A 236 -7.56 8.41 12.68
CA LYS A 236 -6.55 7.86 11.76
C LYS A 236 -6.52 8.63 10.43
N ARG A 237 -7.69 8.96 9.87
CA ARG A 237 -7.77 9.77 8.65
C ARG A 237 -7.18 11.17 8.83
N ILE A 238 -7.37 11.81 9.99
CA ILE A 238 -6.75 13.11 10.28
C ILE A 238 -5.22 12.99 10.29
N GLU A 239 -4.68 11.91 10.84
CA GLU A 239 -3.24 11.66 10.85
C GLU A 239 -2.68 11.50 9.43
N ASP A 240 -3.32 10.69 8.59
CA ASP A 240 -2.93 10.51 7.18
C ASP A 240 -2.95 11.84 6.40
N VAL A 241 -4.02 12.63 6.59
CA VAL A 241 -4.16 13.95 5.95
C VAL A 241 -3.12 14.94 6.46
N ARG A 242 -2.67 14.84 7.73
CA ARG A 242 -1.58 15.68 8.24
C ARG A 242 -0.28 15.42 7.50
N VAL A 243 0.10 14.16 7.28
CA VAL A 243 1.30 13.81 6.51
C VAL A 243 1.18 14.34 5.08
N LEU A 244 0.05 14.10 4.43
CA LEU A 244 -0.21 14.56 3.07
C LEU A 244 -0.06 16.10 2.97
N ARG A 245 -0.71 16.86 3.85
CA ARG A 245 -0.70 18.33 3.80
C ARG A 245 0.61 18.95 4.28
N ALA A 246 1.24 18.38 5.29
CA ALA A 246 2.45 18.96 5.88
C ALA A 246 3.72 18.63 5.09
N ALA A 247 3.75 17.52 4.35
CA ALA A 247 4.95 17.03 3.69
C ALA A 247 4.75 16.75 2.19
N GLN A 248 3.70 16.05 1.77
CA GLN A 248 3.51 15.71 0.36
C GLN A 248 3.09 16.92 -0.49
N PHE A 249 2.20 17.79 -0.01
CA PHE A 249 1.83 19.01 -0.77
C PHE A 249 3.03 19.94 -1.00
N PRO A 250 3.93 20.19 -0.03
CA PRO A 250 5.19 20.89 -0.29
C PRO A 250 6.09 20.18 -1.32
N GLU A 251 6.19 18.84 -1.29
CA GLU A 251 6.93 18.08 -2.28
C GLU A 251 6.33 18.27 -3.68
N ASP A 252 5.01 18.21 -3.80
CA ASP A 252 4.27 18.35 -5.06
C ASP A 252 4.28 19.77 -5.64
N GLY A 253 4.59 20.78 -4.82
CA GLY A 253 4.78 22.18 -5.20
C GLY A 253 6.22 22.64 -5.28
N GLY A 254 7.18 21.75 -5.00
CA GLY A 254 8.61 22.04 -4.94
C GLY A 254 9.35 21.80 -6.27
N PRO A 255 10.67 22.09 -6.28
CA PRO A 255 11.49 21.94 -7.49
C PRO A 255 11.67 20.47 -7.92
N MET A 256 11.43 19.52 -7.03
CA MET A 256 11.51 18.08 -7.29
C MET A 256 10.13 17.45 -7.53
N ALA A 257 9.08 18.25 -7.73
CA ALA A 257 7.75 17.75 -8.02
C ALA A 257 7.74 16.82 -9.24
N HIS A 258 7.08 15.69 -9.12
CA HIS A 258 6.97 14.66 -10.15
C HIS A 258 5.58 14.00 -10.13
N PRO A 259 5.15 13.38 -11.22
CA PRO A 259 3.93 12.60 -11.25
C PRO A 259 3.99 11.37 -10.31
N VAL A 260 2.82 10.82 -9.95
CA VAL A 260 2.71 9.54 -9.23
C VAL A 260 3.33 8.39 -10.05
N ARG A 261 3.25 8.48 -11.38
CA ARG A 261 3.99 7.64 -12.32
C ARG A 261 4.99 8.53 -13.05
N PRO A 262 6.25 8.62 -12.58
CA PRO A 262 7.30 9.36 -13.27
C PRO A 262 7.56 8.76 -14.66
N ASP A 263 8.13 9.55 -15.58
CA ASP A 263 8.47 9.15 -16.94
C ASP A 263 9.99 9.11 -17.19
N SER A 264 10.77 9.58 -16.24
CA SER A 264 12.22 9.57 -16.30
C SER A 264 12.84 9.61 -14.90
N TYR A 265 14.03 9.03 -14.73
CA TYR A 265 14.86 9.16 -13.53
C TYR A 265 16.34 8.99 -13.87
N VAL A 266 17.21 9.58 -13.04
CA VAL A 266 18.65 9.34 -13.05
C VAL A 266 18.99 8.21 -12.07
N GLU A 267 18.45 8.28 -10.86
CA GLU A 267 18.59 7.29 -9.80
C GLU A 267 17.21 6.96 -9.23
N ILE A 268 16.79 5.70 -9.40
CA ILE A 268 15.44 5.26 -9.00
C ILE A 268 15.19 5.41 -7.50
N ASN A 269 16.21 5.25 -6.65
CA ASN A 269 16.04 5.39 -5.20
C ASN A 269 15.57 6.80 -4.79
N ASN A 270 15.73 7.81 -5.63
CA ASN A 270 15.20 9.16 -5.39
C ASN A 270 13.67 9.26 -5.55
N PHE A 271 13.01 8.22 -6.07
CA PHE A 271 11.56 8.18 -6.27
C PHE A 271 10.78 7.43 -5.17
N TYR A 272 11.44 7.00 -4.11
CA TYR A 272 10.79 6.54 -2.88
C TYR A 272 10.33 7.76 -2.08
N THR A 273 9.33 8.46 -2.60
CA THR A 273 8.88 9.80 -2.19
C THR A 273 7.46 9.74 -1.61
N LEU A 274 7.07 10.77 -0.86
CA LEU A 274 5.71 10.91 -0.37
C LEU A 274 4.67 11.01 -1.52
N THR A 275 5.08 11.48 -2.69
CA THR A 275 4.22 11.49 -3.88
C THR A 275 3.90 10.05 -4.34
N ILE A 276 4.89 9.17 -4.39
CA ILE A 276 4.70 7.77 -4.77
C ILE A 276 3.85 7.03 -3.74
N TYR A 277 4.12 7.23 -2.43
CA TYR A 277 3.48 6.51 -1.32
C TYR A 277 2.13 7.15 -0.94
N GLU A 278 2.17 8.37 -0.42
CA GLU A 278 0.99 9.01 0.20
C GLU A 278 0.01 9.56 -0.84
N LYS A 279 0.49 10.31 -1.85
CA LYS A 279 -0.38 10.72 -2.96
C LYS A 279 -0.85 9.53 -3.77
N GLY A 280 0.01 8.51 -3.97
CA GLY A 280 -0.38 7.24 -4.59
C GLY A 280 -1.54 6.58 -3.85
N ALA A 281 -1.49 6.53 -2.52
CA ALA A 281 -2.58 6.01 -1.69
C ALA A 281 -3.87 6.84 -1.83
N GLU A 282 -3.77 8.17 -1.91
CA GLU A 282 -4.93 9.04 -2.15
C GLU A 282 -5.54 8.82 -3.54
N VAL A 283 -4.73 8.55 -4.57
CA VAL A 283 -5.23 8.18 -5.90
C VAL A 283 -6.03 6.88 -5.83
N VAL A 284 -5.54 5.88 -5.10
CA VAL A 284 -6.29 4.63 -4.88
C VAL A 284 -7.57 4.90 -4.07
N ARG A 285 -7.52 5.74 -3.05
CA ARG A 285 -8.69 6.15 -2.26
C ARG A 285 -9.75 6.83 -3.11
N MET A 286 -9.35 7.63 -4.09
CA MET A 286 -10.29 8.26 -5.02
C MET A 286 -11.04 7.24 -5.90
N TYR A 287 -10.43 6.12 -6.30
CA TYR A 287 -11.18 5.03 -6.94
C TYR A 287 -12.28 4.51 -6.01
N GLN A 288 -11.95 4.24 -4.75
CA GLN A 288 -12.96 3.75 -3.79
C GLN A 288 -14.08 4.79 -3.58
N THR A 289 -13.75 6.08 -3.55
CA THR A 289 -14.74 7.16 -3.42
C THR A 289 -15.65 7.26 -4.64
N LEU A 290 -15.09 7.18 -5.85
CA LEU A 290 -15.85 7.26 -7.11
C LEU A 290 -16.73 6.05 -7.36
N LEU A 291 -16.22 4.86 -7.05
CA LEU A 291 -16.86 3.60 -7.42
C LEU A 291 -17.76 3.07 -6.28
N GLY A 292 -17.51 3.50 -5.05
CA GLY A 292 -18.05 2.88 -3.86
C GLY A 292 -17.28 1.61 -3.45
N ARG A 293 -17.43 1.20 -2.20
CA ARG A 293 -16.66 0.09 -1.61
C ARG A 293 -16.86 -1.24 -2.34
N ASP A 294 -18.10 -1.55 -2.74
CA ASP A 294 -18.42 -2.84 -3.37
C ASP A 294 -17.85 -2.96 -4.78
N ALA A 295 -17.97 -1.90 -5.60
CA ALA A 295 -17.40 -1.90 -6.94
C ALA A 295 -15.86 -1.84 -6.90
N PHE A 296 -15.28 -1.09 -5.96
CA PHE A 296 -13.83 -1.10 -5.72
C PHE A 296 -13.34 -2.50 -5.34
N ARG A 297 -14.04 -3.23 -4.46
CA ARG A 297 -13.71 -4.61 -4.11
C ARG A 297 -13.76 -5.54 -5.32
N LYS A 298 -14.80 -5.42 -6.16
CA LYS A 298 -14.87 -6.19 -7.42
C LYS A 298 -13.71 -5.84 -8.37
N GLY A 299 -13.30 -4.56 -8.39
CA GLY A 299 -12.12 -4.12 -9.15
C GLY A 299 -10.84 -4.77 -8.65
N MET A 300 -10.64 -4.85 -7.34
CA MET A 300 -9.51 -5.56 -6.73
C MET A 300 -9.52 -7.06 -7.07
N ASP A 301 -10.67 -7.71 -6.93
CA ASP A 301 -10.83 -9.13 -7.28
C ASP A 301 -10.48 -9.38 -8.77
N LEU A 302 -10.95 -8.51 -9.66
CA LEU A 302 -10.66 -8.59 -11.09
C LEU A 302 -9.17 -8.34 -11.40
N TYR A 303 -8.56 -7.38 -10.70
CA TYR A 303 -7.13 -7.09 -10.83
C TYR A 303 -6.28 -8.32 -10.48
N PHE A 304 -6.54 -8.97 -9.35
CA PHE A 304 -5.83 -10.19 -8.97
C PHE A 304 -6.14 -11.36 -9.91
N ALA A 305 -7.40 -11.55 -10.31
CA ALA A 305 -7.78 -12.63 -11.23
C ALA A 305 -7.10 -12.51 -12.60
N ARG A 306 -6.88 -11.28 -13.08
CA ARG A 306 -6.23 -11.02 -14.37
C ARG A 306 -4.71 -11.12 -14.32
N HIS A 307 -4.12 -10.70 -13.22
CA HIS A 307 -2.70 -10.34 -13.18
C HIS A 307 -1.87 -11.12 -12.16
N ASP A 308 -2.45 -12.09 -11.48
CA ASP A 308 -1.70 -12.95 -10.58
C ASP A 308 -0.50 -13.61 -11.29
N GLY A 309 0.69 -13.46 -10.70
CA GLY A 309 1.95 -13.94 -11.27
C GLY A 309 2.49 -13.12 -12.44
N GLN A 310 2.01 -11.89 -12.63
CA GLN A 310 2.43 -10.98 -13.70
C GLN A 310 3.08 -9.69 -13.16
N ALA A 311 3.87 -9.06 -14.05
CA ALA A 311 4.43 -7.72 -13.86
C ALA A 311 3.63 -6.74 -14.73
N VAL A 312 2.94 -5.77 -14.10
CA VAL A 312 1.92 -4.95 -14.75
C VAL A 312 2.09 -3.44 -14.48
N THR A 313 1.16 -2.64 -14.96
CA THR A 313 1.21 -1.17 -14.93
C THR A 313 0.07 -0.57 -14.12
N CYS A 314 0.20 0.72 -13.80
CA CYS A 314 -0.91 1.49 -13.21
C CYS A 314 -2.14 1.52 -14.12
N ASP A 315 -1.95 1.46 -15.45
CA ASP A 315 -3.07 1.40 -16.41
C ASP A 315 -3.81 0.07 -16.35
N ASP A 316 -3.12 -1.05 -16.09
CA ASP A 316 -3.76 -2.36 -15.89
C ASP A 316 -4.66 -2.35 -14.64
N PHE A 317 -4.20 -1.70 -13.56
CA PHE A 317 -5.02 -1.50 -12.37
C PHE A 317 -6.25 -0.63 -12.66
N ARG A 318 -6.06 0.52 -13.34
CA ARG A 318 -7.15 1.41 -13.74
C ARG A 318 -8.17 0.70 -14.63
N ALA A 319 -7.71 -0.11 -15.58
CA ALA A 319 -8.58 -0.90 -16.46
C ALA A 319 -9.41 -1.93 -15.68
N ALA A 320 -8.82 -2.61 -14.69
CA ALA A 320 -9.57 -3.53 -13.82
C ALA A 320 -10.67 -2.81 -13.02
N MET A 321 -10.38 -1.61 -12.50
CA MET A 321 -11.37 -0.79 -11.79
C MET A 321 -12.49 -0.32 -12.72
N ALA A 322 -12.15 0.16 -13.92
CA ALA A 322 -13.09 0.62 -14.93
C ALA A 322 -14.05 -0.49 -15.37
N ASP A 323 -13.48 -1.65 -15.71
CA ASP A 323 -14.25 -2.80 -16.21
C ASP A 323 -15.19 -3.39 -15.14
N ALA A 324 -14.68 -3.55 -13.90
CA ALA A 324 -15.48 -4.09 -12.81
C ALA A 324 -16.66 -3.18 -12.41
N ALA A 325 -16.50 -1.87 -12.58
CA ALA A 325 -17.53 -0.88 -12.29
C ALA A 325 -18.41 -0.52 -13.51
N GLY A 326 -18.03 -0.93 -14.72
CA GLY A 326 -18.69 -0.51 -15.96
C GLY A 326 -18.59 1.01 -16.18
N ARG A 327 -17.45 1.63 -15.80
CA ARG A 327 -17.27 3.08 -15.83
C ARG A 327 -16.09 3.50 -16.68
N ASP A 328 -16.21 4.65 -17.37
CA ASP A 328 -15.08 5.27 -18.05
C ASP A 328 -14.19 5.99 -17.02
N LEU A 329 -12.95 5.56 -16.91
CA LEU A 329 -11.92 6.15 -16.08
C LEU A 329 -10.72 6.66 -16.92
N ALA A 330 -10.93 6.95 -18.21
CA ALA A 330 -9.85 7.40 -19.10
C ALA A 330 -9.22 8.72 -18.59
N GLN A 331 -10.05 9.69 -18.20
CA GLN A 331 -9.55 10.97 -17.66
C GLN A 331 -8.84 10.80 -16.32
N PHE A 332 -9.16 9.78 -15.55
CA PHE A 332 -8.55 9.51 -14.25
C PHE A 332 -7.06 9.19 -14.38
N GLU A 333 -6.58 8.74 -15.55
CA GLU A 333 -5.16 8.54 -15.87
C GLU A 333 -4.30 9.77 -15.55
N ARG A 334 -4.85 10.97 -15.65
CA ARG A 334 -4.14 12.22 -15.35
C ARG A 334 -3.60 12.29 -13.91
N TRP A 335 -4.18 11.57 -12.96
CA TRP A 335 -3.65 11.47 -11.61
C TRP A 335 -2.29 10.75 -11.57
N TYR A 336 -2.01 9.88 -12.54
CA TYR A 336 -0.73 9.19 -12.66
C TYR A 336 0.31 9.99 -13.46
N SER A 337 -0.11 10.73 -14.49
CA SER A 337 0.80 11.39 -15.43
C SER A 337 1.04 12.87 -15.17
N GLN A 338 0.17 13.52 -14.38
CA GLN A 338 0.25 14.95 -14.12
C GLN A 338 0.67 15.24 -12.67
N ALA A 339 1.79 15.95 -12.50
CA ALA A 339 2.29 16.40 -11.19
C ALA A 339 1.48 17.60 -10.67
N GLY A 340 1.68 17.94 -9.40
CA GLY A 340 1.06 19.08 -8.74
C GLY A 340 -0.24 18.77 -8.03
N THR A 341 -0.55 19.59 -7.04
CA THR A 341 -1.77 19.46 -6.23
C THR A 341 -2.87 20.35 -6.80
N PRO A 342 -3.98 19.77 -7.31
CA PRO A 342 -5.12 20.55 -7.78
C PRO A 342 -5.75 21.38 -6.65
N ARG A 343 -6.30 22.54 -7.00
CA ARG A 343 -7.06 23.42 -6.12
C ARG A 343 -8.47 23.51 -6.64
N VAL A 344 -9.45 23.28 -5.76
CA VAL A 344 -10.86 23.41 -6.07
C VAL A 344 -11.42 24.62 -5.33
N LYS A 345 -12.00 25.56 -6.07
CA LYS A 345 -12.77 26.67 -5.52
C LYS A 345 -14.25 26.30 -5.60
N ALA A 346 -14.94 26.39 -4.48
CA ALA A 346 -16.38 26.21 -4.41
C ALA A 346 -17.06 27.57 -4.22
N THR A 347 -18.09 27.84 -5.01
CA THR A 347 -18.98 29.00 -4.86
C THR A 347 -20.41 28.51 -4.82
N ALA A 348 -21.17 28.95 -3.84
CA ALA A 348 -22.53 28.48 -3.63
C ALA A 348 -23.53 29.60 -3.50
N GLU A 349 -24.74 29.37 -4.02
CA GLU A 349 -25.88 30.30 -3.94
C GLU A 349 -27.15 29.50 -3.69
N PHE A 350 -28.01 30.03 -2.82
CA PHE A 350 -29.37 29.51 -2.58
C PHE A 350 -30.40 30.49 -3.08
N ASP A 351 -31.21 30.09 -4.09
CA ASP A 351 -32.35 30.82 -4.55
C ASP A 351 -33.61 30.40 -3.77
N GLN A 352 -34.10 31.31 -2.92
CA GLN A 352 -35.24 31.05 -2.07
C GLN A 352 -36.55 30.90 -2.89
N ALA A 353 -36.68 31.58 -4.06
CA ALA A 353 -37.89 31.53 -4.87
C ALA A 353 -38.04 30.18 -5.57
N SER A 354 -37.01 29.67 -6.14
CA SER A 354 -36.99 28.36 -6.80
C SER A 354 -36.63 27.20 -5.85
N ARG A 355 -36.22 27.50 -4.59
CA ARG A 355 -35.66 26.52 -3.62
C ARG A 355 -34.52 25.68 -4.17
N THR A 356 -33.70 26.28 -5.02
CA THR A 356 -32.57 25.63 -5.65
C THR A 356 -31.26 26.07 -4.99
N TYR A 357 -30.43 25.10 -4.57
CA TYR A 357 -29.06 25.35 -4.14
C TYR A 357 -28.11 25.06 -5.31
N THR A 358 -27.38 26.08 -5.73
CA THR A 358 -26.43 26.02 -6.83
C THR A 358 -25.00 25.96 -6.28
N LEU A 359 -24.23 24.95 -6.67
CA LEU A 359 -22.84 24.80 -6.32
C LEU A 359 -21.98 24.81 -7.58
N GLU A 360 -21.15 25.83 -7.74
CA GLU A 360 -20.12 25.90 -8.78
C GLU A 360 -18.77 25.43 -8.21
N LEU A 361 -18.14 24.49 -8.89
CA LEU A 361 -16.79 24.00 -8.59
C LEU A 361 -15.86 24.37 -9.74
N ALA A 362 -14.76 25.08 -9.43
CA ALA A 362 -13.71 25.43 -10.37
C ALA A 362 -12.39 24.82 -9.95
N GLN A 363 -11.70 24.09 -10.85
CA GLN A 363 -10.41 23.47 -10.57
C GLN A 363 -9.28 24.17 -11.30
N THR A 364 -8.13 24.25 -10.63
CA THR A 364 -6.86 24.69 -11.21
C THR A 364 -5.74 23.81 -10.66
N CYS A 365 -4.65 23.64 -11.43
CA CYS A 365 -3.45 22.99 -10.95
C CYS A 365 -2.24 23.88 -11.31
N PRO A 366 -1.35 24.19 -10.34
CA PRO A 366 -0.17 25.02 -10.62
C PRO A 366 0.80 24.33 -11.59
N ALA A 367 1.54 25.13 -12.35
CA ALA A 367 2.67 24.64 -13.13
C ALA A 367 3.71 23.97 -12.22
N THR A 368 4.32 22.89 -12.72
CA THR A 368 5.40 22.16 -12.05
C THR A 368 6.57 21.99 -13.01
N PRO A 369 7.78 21.64 -12.55
CA PRO A 369 8.91 21.37 -13.45
C PRO A 369 8.53 20.40 -14.58
N GLY A 370 8.86 20.77 -15.82
CA GLY A 370 8.53 19.97 -17.00
C GLY A 370 7.06 19.99 -17.44
N GLN A 371 6.13 20.54 -16.64
CA GLN A 371 4.69 20.54 -16.89
C GLN A 371 4.09 21.95 -16.67
N ALA A 372 4.34 22.86 -17.59
CA ALA A 372 3.84 24.24 -17.53
C ALA A 372 2.30 24.35 -17.71
N HIS A 373 1.73 23.43 -18.48
CA HIS A 373 0.29 23.39 -18.76
C HIS A 373 -0.36 22.18 -18.07
N LYS A 374 -1.50 22.41 -17.44
CA LYS A 374 -2.25 21.37 -16.72
C LYS A 374 -3.64 21.20 -17.32
N LEU A 375 -4.03 19.94 -17.48
CA LEU A 375 -5.38 19.57 -17.90
C LEU A 375 -6.28 19.38 -16.68
N PRO A 376 -7.60 19.55 -16.83
CA PRO A 376 -8.55 19.28 -15.74
C PRO A 376 -8.41 17.83 -15.25
N MET A 377 -8.39 17.65 -13.93
CA MET A 377 -8.37 16.34 -13.29
C MET A 377 -9.80 15.79 -13.16
N HIS A 378 -9.95 14.49 -13.00
CA HIS A 378 -11.19 13.87 -12.55
C HIS A 378 -11.20 13.83 -11.02
N ILE A 379 -11.89 14.79 -10.37
CA ILE A 379 -11.85 14.97 -8.92
C ILE A 379 -13.20 14.56 -8.31
N PRO A 380 -13.23 13.51 -7.45
CA PRO A 380 -14.42 13.22 -6.66
C PRO A 380 -14.56 14.24 -5.52
N VAL A 381 -15.74 14.83 -5.40
CA VAL A 381 -16.07 15.79 -4.34
C VAL A 381 -17.30 15.31 -3.58
N ALA A 382 -17.09 14.83 -2.35
CA ALA A 382 -18.20 14.45 -1.48
C ALA A 382 -18.86 15.71 -0.91
N VAL A 383 -20.18 15.83 -1.09
CA VAL A 383 -20.98 17.00 -0.68
C VAL A 383 -22.12 16.56 0.20
N GLY A 384 -22.34 17.29 1.31
CA GLY A 384 -23.50 17.21 2.18
C GLY A 384 -24.04 18.61 2.44
N LEU A 385 -25.34 18.77 2.58
CA LEU A 385 -25.98 19.99 3.01
C LEU A 385 -26.57 19.80 4.41
N VAL A 386 -26.48 20.83 5.23
CA VAL A 386 -26.99 20.81 6.59
C VAL A 386 -27.97 21.95 6.79
N ASP A 387 -29.02 21.74 7.61
CA ASP A 387 -29.93 22.77 7.99
C ASP A 387 -29.34 23.73 9.05
N ALA A 388 -30.11 24.75 9.44
CA ALA A 388 -29.70 25.73 10.44
C ALA A 388 -29.49 25.10 11.85
N GLN A 389 -29.98 23.89 12.10
CA GLN A 389 -29.83 23.14 13.33
C GLN A 389 -28.67 22.12 13.26
N GLY A 390 -28.01 22.01 12.08
CA GLY A 390 -26.92 21.09 11.87
C GLY A 390 -27.35 19.67 11.50
N ASN A 391 -28.60 19.45 11.12
CA ASN A 391 -29.04 18.14 10.64
C ASN A 391 -28.74 17.97 9.15
N ASP A 392 -28.38 16.75 8.77
CA ASP A 392 -28.14 16.39 7.37
C ASP A 392 -29.44 16.48 6.55
N LEU A 393 -29.37 17.16 5.39
CA LEU A 393 -30.47 17.26 4.45
C LEU A 393 -30.35 16.16 3.36
N PRO A 394 -31.52 15.59 2.94
CA PRO A 394 -31.55 14.72 1.78
C PRO A 394 -31.16 15.50 0.52
N LEU A 395 -30.30 14.89 -0.32
CA LEU A 395 -29.77 15.54 -1.53
C LEU A 395 -30.45 15.00 -2.78
N ARG A 396 -30.96 15.90 -3.61
CA ARG A 396 -31.43 15.60 -4.96
C ARG A 396 -30.74 16.52 -5.96
N LEU A 397 -29.98 15.95 -6.89
CA LEU A 397 -29.47 16.72 -8.03
C LEU A 397 -30.60 16.95 -9.03
N LYS A 398 -30.74 18.19 -9.48
CA LYS A 398 -31.62 18.55 -10.58
C LYS A 398 -31.02 17.99 -11.88
N GLN A 399 -31.55 16.87 -12.33
CA GLN A 399 -31.20 16.27 -13.63
C GLN A 399 -32.23 16.62 -14.68
N PRO A 400 -31.90 16.66 -15.99
CA PRO A 400 -32.91 16.62 -17.04
C PRO A 400 -33.80 15.38 -16.79
N ALA A 401 -35.12 15.62 -16.75
CA ALA A 401 -36.17 14.71 -16.31
C ALA A 401 -35.91 13.22 -16.55
N THR A 402 -35.66 12.45 -15.48
CA THR A 402 -35.79 11.00 -15.45
C THR A 402 -37.11 10.63 -14.76
N PRO A 403 -37.84 9.60 -15.25
CA PRO A 403 -39.23 9.34 -14.84
C PRO A 403 -39.44 8.80 -13.41
N ASP A 404 -38.41 8.40 -12.69
CA ASP A 404 -38.57 7.79 -11.34
C ASP A 404 -38.03 8.69 -10.23
N GLU A 405 -38.92 9.50 -9.66
CA GLU A 405 -38.64 10.25 -8.44
C GLU A 405 -38.61 9.32 -7.23
N LEU A 406 -37.45 9.10 -6.66
CA LEU A 406 -37.32 8.42 -5.38
C LEU A 406 -38.01 9.24 -4.26
N PRO A 407 -38.67 8.59 -3.30
CA PRO A 407 -39.23 9.28 -2.14
C PRO A 407 -38.14 10.05 -1.38
N ILE A 408 -38.42 11.26 -0.92
CA ILE A 408 -37.45 12.12 -0.20
C ILE A 408 -36.72 11.38 0.94
N LYS A 409 -37.44 10.54 1.67
CA LYS A 409 -36.86 9.74 2.79
C LYS A 409 -35.84 8.71 2.38
N SER A 410 -35.73 8.36 1.10
CA SER A 410 -34.77 7.42 0.55
C SER A 410 -33.57 8.09 -0.15
N LEU A 411 -33.55 9.42 -0.20
CA LEU A 411 -32.45 10.18 -0.80
C LEU A 411 -31.21 10.15 0.12
N PRO A 412 -30.00 10.07 -0.46
CA PRO A 412 -28.78 10.15 0.32
C PRO A 412 -28.59 11.55 0.91
N THR A 413 -27.90 11.63 2.04
CA THR A 413 -27.50 12.91 2.64
C THR A 413 -26.07 13.32 2.23
N THR A 414 -25.37 12.45 1.53
CA THR A 414 -24.05 12.72 0.93
C THR A 414 -24.03 12.22 -0.51
N LEU A 415 -23.59 13.07 -1.43
CA LEU A 415 -23.36 12.71 -2.82
C LEU A 415 -21.89 12.93 -3.19
N VAL A 416 -21.34 12.04 -4.02
CA VAL A 416 -20.03 12.23 -4.64
C VAL A 416 -20.25 12.86 -6.01
N LEU A 417 -19.88 14.13 -6.15
CA LEU A 417 -19.87 14.84 -7.41
C LEU A 417 -18.57 14.54 -8.17
N GLU A 418 -18.64 14.52 -9.49
CA GLU A 418 -17.49 14.30 -10.35
C GLU A 418 -17.15 15.61 -11.06
N LEU A 419 -16.05 16.24 -10.62
CA LEU A 419 -15.52 17.43 -11.27
C LEU A 419 -14.53 17.01 -12.35
N THR A 420 -14.94 17.07 -13.61
CA THR A 420 -14.17 16.66 -14.79
C THR A 420 -13.78 17.81 -15.70
N GLU A 421 -14.48 18.95 -15.56
CA GLU A 421 -14.27 20.15 -16.35
C GLU A 421 -13.52 21.23 -15.54
N PRO A 422 -12.94 22.25 -16.19
CA PRO A 422 -12.32 23.38 -15.49
C PRO A 422 -13.27 24.08 -14.52
N VAL A 423 -14.55 24.21 -14.93
CA VAL A 423 -15.65 24.76 -14.13
C VAL A 423 -16.90 23.93 -14.39
N GLN A 424 -17.58 23.54 -13.34
CA GLN A 424 -18.79 22.73 -13.43
C GLN A 424 -19.79 23.13 -12.36
N THR A 425 -21.06 23.23 -12.73
CA THR A 425 -22.14 23.69 -11.85
C THR A 425 -23.12 22.56 -11.58
N PHE A 426 -23.47 22.41 -10.31
CA PHE A 426 -24.42 21.41 -9.80
C PHE A 426 -25.62 22.14 -9.14
N HIS A 427 -26.82 21.67 -9.43
CA HIS A 427 -28.06 22.23 -8.85
C HIS A 427 -28.74 21.16 -7.99
N PHE A 428 -29.09 21.53 -6.76
CA PHE A 428 -29.84 20.70 -5.80
C PHE A 428 -31.22 21.27 -5.57
N GLU A 429 -32.25 20.40 -5.46
CA GLU A 429 -33.65 20.73 -5.16
C GLU A 429 -34.03 20.30 -3.74
#